data_5844ee5612fccbec646db7ff6bee9fa7
#
_entry.id   5844ee5612fccbec646db7ff6bee9fa7
#
_cell.length_a   1.000
_cell.length_b   1.000
_cell.length_c   1.000
_cell.angle_alpha   90.00
_cell.angle_beta   90.00
_cell.angle_gamma   90.00
#
_symmetry.space_group_name_H-M   'P 1'
#
loop_
_entity.id
_entity.type
_entity.pdbx_description
1 polymer ?
#
loop_
_entity_poly.entity_id
_entity_poly.type
_entity_poly.pdbx_seq_one_letter_code
_entity_poly.pdbx_strand_id
1 'polypeptide(L)'
;MGMTSCGDFLDKPVEDNYNTENYYNGDASCISGVNYLYSSPWYDFQRGFIKVGEVMSGNMYWGSSPYMNFSTNGTDEDLVNMSYSLWAEIGHCSTVYESLKNAINTSEKVKNQCMGECLAWKAMAYFYLVRTFGDVPIIHSNSESLGKGDYNSVSKVEKADVYEYIIMTLEKAIEL
;
A
#
# COMPACT_ATOMS: atom_id res chain seq x y z
N MET A 1 -43.54 27.57 -21.23
CA MET A 1 -42.22 27.46 -21.82
C MET A 1 -41.38 26.62 -20.90
N GLY A 2 -41.19 25.35 -21.22
CA GLY A 2 -40.36 24.47 -20.41
C GLY A 2 -38.87 24.73 -20.71
N MET A 3 -38.10 24.97 -19.68
CA MET A 3 -36.65 24.97 -19.78
C MET A 3 -36.21 23.50 -19.79
N THR A 4 -35.85 22.98 -20.98
CA THR A 4 -35.08 21.76 -21.09
C THR A 4 -33.64 22.08 -20.69
N SER A 5 -33.27 21.73 -19.46
CA SER A 5 -31.88 21.76 -19.00
C SER A 5 -31.06 20.80 -19.86
N CYS A 6 -29.99 21.29 -20.48
CA CYS A 6 -29.01 20.47 -21.18
C CYS A 6 -28.20 19.67 -20.15
N GLY A 7 -28.72 18.52 -19.70
CA GLY A 7 -28.01 17.57 -18.84
C GLY A 7 -26.76 17.02 -19.52
N ASP A 8 -26.85 16.70 -20.82
CA ASP A 8 -25.75 16.13 -21.60
C ASP A 8 -24.50 17.03 -21.76
N PHE A 9 -24.61 18.33 -21.48
CA PHE A 9 -23.45 19.24 -21.57
C PHE A 9 -22.55 19.16 -20.32
N LEU A 10 -23.11 18.76 -19.19
CA LEU A 10 -22.40 18.65 -17.89
C LEU A 10 -21.89 17.22 -17.63
N ASP A 11 -22.46 16.21 -18.28
CA ASP A 11 -22.08 14.79 -18.20
C ASP A 11 -21.12 14.38 -19.32
N LYS A 12 -20.11 15.20 -19.62
CA LYS A 12 -19.04 14.72 -20.51
C LYS A 12 -18.18 13.72 -19.73
N PRO A 13 -18.01 12.48 -20.25
CA PRO A 13 -16.99 11.59 -19.72
C PRO A 13 -15.63 12.29 -19.83
N VAL A 14 -14.81 12.18 -18.81
CA VAL A 14 -13.47 12.77 -18.77
C VAL A 14 -12.60 11.98 -19.76
N GLU A 15 -12.54 12.44 -21.01
CA GLU A 15 -11.82 11.76 -22.09
C GLU A 15 -10.30 12.01 -22.03
N ASP A 16 -9.87 13.11 -21.40
CA ASP A 16 -8.47 13.57 -21.41
C ASP A 16 -7.70 13.32 -20.11
N ASN A 17 -8.32 12.76 -19.07
CA ASN A 17 -7.65 12.43 -17.82
C ASN A 17 -7.87 10.96 -17.44
N TYR A 18 -6.78 10.24 -17.19
CA TYR A 18 -6.85 8.92 -16.59
C TYR A 18 -7.39 9.04 -15.16
N ASN A 19 -8.48 8.33 -14.89
CA ASN A 19 -8.99 8.10 -13.54
C ASN A 19 -8.95 6.59 -13.26
N THR A 20 -9.23 6.20 -12.02
CA THR A 20 -9.20 4.79 -11.62
C THR A 20 -10.21 3.92 -12.37
N GLU A 21 -11.23 4.52 -13.00
CA GLU A 21 -12.29 3.80 -13.73
C GLU A 21 -11.90 3.46 -15.17
N ASN A 22 -11.06 4.31 -15.82
CA ASN A 22 -10.69 4.16 -17.22
C ASN A 22 -9.21 3.82 -17.47
N TYR A 23 -8.36 3.89 -16.43
CA TYR A 23 -6.92 3.64 -16.56
C TYR A 23 -6.62 2.17 -16.84
N TYR A 24 -7.27 1.24 -16.11
CA TYR A 24 -7.01 -0.20 -16.22
C TYR A 24 -7.77 -0.81 -17.41
N ASN A 25 -7.30 -0.47 -18.62
CA ASN A 25 -7.88 -0.91 -19.88
C ASN A 25 -6.78 -1.54 -20.76
N GLY A 26 -6.72 -2.87 -20.75
CA GLY A 26 -5.70 -3.67 -21.42
C GLY A 26 -4.50 -4.05 -20.56
N ASP A 27 -3.76 -5.06 -21.01
CA ASP A 27 -2.64 -5.67 -20.29
C ASP A 27 -1.55 -4.65 -19.92
N ALA A 28 -1.19 -3.76 -20.85
CA ALA A 28 -0.12 -2.79 -20.65
C ALA A 28 -0.41 -1.80 -19.52
N SER A 29 -1.65 -1.32 -19.39
CA SER A 29 -2.03 -0.40 -18.32
C SER A 29 -2.09 -1.09 -16.96
N CYS A 30 -2.51 -2.35 -16.92
CA CYS A 30 -2.49 -3.15 -15.69
C CYS A 30 -1.05 -3.34 -15.17
N ILE A 31 -0.11 -3.74 -16.04
CA ILE A 31 1.31 -3.87 -15.71
C ILE A 31 1.90 -2.52 -15.27
N SER A 32 1.58 -1.45 -15.97
CA SER A 32 2.06 -0.10 -15.64
C SER A 32 1.59 0.38 -14.26
N GLY A 33 0.34 0.08 -13.91
CA GLY A 33 -0.23 0.40 -12.60
C GLY A 33 0.47 -0.34 -11.44
N VAL A 34 0.83 -1.60 -11.66
CA VAL A 34 1.57 -2.39 -10.66
C VAL A 34 3.02 -1.97 -10.55
N ASN A 35 3.68 -1.58 -11.65
CA ASN A 35 5.07 -1.11 -11.63
C ASN A 35 5.32 0.07 -10.66
N TYR A 36 4.30 0.88 -10.39
CA TYR A 36 4.37 1.94 -9.38
C TYR A 36 4.71 1.41 -7.99
N LEU A 37 4.20 0.24 -7.61
CA LEU A 37 4.39 -0.38 -6.30
C LEU A 37 5.86 -0.80 -6.05
N TYR A 38 6.66 -0.95 -7.10
CA TYR A 38 8.07 -1.37 -7.00
C TYR A 38 9.03 -0.24 -6.63
N SER A 39 8.63 1.01 -6.68
CA SER A 39 9.57 2.12 -6.50
C SER A 39 9.06 3.25 -5.62
N SER A 40 7.99 3.92 -6.00
CA SER A 40 7.61 5.20 -5.42
C SER A 40 7.29 5.16 -3.92
N PRO A 41 6.53 4.18 -3.41
CA PRO A 41 6.21 4.12 -1.98
C PRO A 41 7.41 3.82 -1.07
N TRP A 42 8.52 3.31 -1.63
CA TRP A 42 9.69 2.86 -0.88
C TRP A 42 10.76 3.93 -0.67
N TYR A 43 10.57 5.13 -1.20
CA TYR A 43 11.60 6.17 -1.20
C TYR A 43 12.07 6.54 0.22
N ASP A 44 11.15 6.80 1.13
CA ASP A 44 11.48 7.22 2.50
C ASP A 44 11.72 6.03 3.47
N PHE A 45 11.51 4.82 3.00
CA PHE A 45 11.71 3.59 3.76
C PHE A 45 13.19 3.33 4.11
N GLN A 46 14.10 3.66 3.20
CA GLN A 46 15.49 3.18 3.22
C GLN A 46 16.26 3.56 4.49
N ARG A 47 16.14 4.79 4.95
CA ARG A 47 16.94 5.29 6.09
C ARG A 47 16.51 4.63 7.40
N GLY A 48 15.22 4.51 7.62
CA GLY A 48 14.66 3.80 8.77
C GLY A 48 15.01 2.32 8.75
N PHE A 49 14.86 1.67 7.60
CA PHE A 49 15.18 0.25 7.41
C PHE A 49 16.62 -0.10 7.78
N ILE A 50 17.61 0.67 7.27
CA ILE A 50 19.04 0.44 7.57
C ILE A 50 19.31 0.63 9.07
N LYS A 51 18.75 1.68 9.68
CA LYS A 51 18.97 1.98 11.09
C LYS A 51 18.36 0.93 12.00
N VAL A 52 17.15 0.49 11.72
CA VAL A 52 16.47 -0.56 12.50
C VAL A 52 17.12 -1.93 12.27
N GLY A 53 17.44 -2.27 11.02
CA GLY A 53 18.00 -3.57 10.68
C GLY A 53 19.47 -3.70 11.05
N GLU A 54 20.30 -2.78 10.60
CA GLU A 54 21.76 -2.93 10.64
C GLU A 54 22.41 -2.19 11.82
N VAL A 55 21.90 -1.00 12.17
CA VAL A 55 22.51 -0.23 13.27
C VAL A 55 22.10 -0.80 14.62
N MET A 56 20.81 -1.06 14.84
CA MET A 56 20.33 -1.63 16.11
C MET A 56 20.79 -3.08 16.34
N SER A 57 21.08 -3.84 15.27
CA SER A 57 21.67 -5.18 15.38
C SER A 57 23.18 -5.16 15.67
N GLY A 58 23.82 -3.99 15.62
CA GLY A 58 25.26 -3.85 15.82
C GLY A 58 26.13 -4.16 14.58
N ASN A 59 25.52 -4.46 13.44
CA ASN A 59 26.23 -4.74 12.19
C ASN A 59 26.84 -3.48 11.58
N MET A 60 26.24 -2.32 11.84
CA MET A 60 26.69 -1.04 11.29
C MET A 60 26.86 0.01 12.41
N TYR A 61 28.00 0.70 12.41
CA TYR A 61 28.23 1.85 13.28
C TYR A 61 27.66 3.13 12.65
N TRP A 62 26.82 3.85 13.40
CA TRP A 62 26.20 5.10 12.95
C TRP A 62 26.42 6.26 13.91
N GLY A 63 27.69 6.45 14.35
CA GLY A 63 28.05 7.52 15.29
C GLY A 63 27.29 7.44 16.62
N SER A 64 27.03 8.59 17.22
CA SER A 64 26.26 8.72 18.47
C SER A 64 24.75 8.73 18.24
N SER A 65 24.27 7.88 17.37
CA SER A 65 22.85 7.80 17.00
C SER A 65 21.99 7.19 18.11
N PRO A 66 20.73 7.66 18.31
CA PRO A 66 19.77 7.03 19.20
C PRO A 66 19.53 5.55 18.91
N TYR A 67 19.75 5.10 17.70
CA TYR A 67 19.66 3.69 17.29
C TYR A 67 20.76 2.82 17.92
N MET A 68 21.97 3.39 18.10
CA MET A 68 23.09 2.67 18.71
C MET A 68 22.89 2.37 20.21
N ASN A 69 22.15 3.19 20.91
CA ASN A 69 21.89 3.06 22.36
C ASN A 69 20.44 2.75 22.68
N PHE A 70 19.62 2.40 21.68
CA PHE A 70 18.22 2.04 21.81
C PHE A 70 17.34 3.14 22.47
N SER A 71 17.70 4.42 22.30
CA SER A 71 16.93 5.56 22.81
C SER A 71 16.02 6.22 21.77
N THR A 72 15.85 5.58 20.61
CA THR A 72 14.94 6.02 19.55
C THR A 72 13.50 6.02 20.06
N ASN A 73 12.74 7.01 19.64
CA ASN A 73 11.33 7.17 20.01
C ASN A 73 10.44 7.49 18.81
N GLY A 74 9.14 7.57 19.03
CA GLY A 74 8.13 7.78 17.99
C GLY A 74 8.16 9.14 17.28
N THR A 75 9.07 10.06 17.64
CA THR A 75 9.29 11.33 16.94
C THR A 75 10.52 11.31 16.04
N ASP A 76 11.23 10.19 15.96
CA ASP A 76 12.38 10.04 15.07
C ASP A 76 11.90 10.12 13.61
N GLU A 77 12.48 11.04 12.86
CA GLU A 77 12.06 11.34 11.49
C GLU A 77 12.19 10.14 10.55
N ASP A 78 13.25 9.35 10.69
CA ASP A 78 13.47 8.21 9.81
C ASP A 78 12.50 7.05 10.11
N LEU A 79 12.13 6.85 11.39
CA LEU A 79 11.07 5.88 11.75
C LEU A 79 9.69 6.35 11.27
N VAL A 80 9.39 7.63 11.42
CA VAL A 80 8.12 8.21 10.94
C VAL A 80 8.00 8.05 9.43
N ASN A 81 9.05 8.41 8.68
CA ASN A 81 9.08 8.30 7.22
C ASN A 81 9.00 6.84 6.76
N MET A 82 9.71 5.93 7.43
CA MET A 82 9.60 4.49 7.17
C MET A 82 8.17 3.98 7.39
N SER A 83 7.55 4.36 8.49
CA SER A 83 6.15 4.02 8.78
C SER A 83 5.21 4.55 7.71
N TYR A 84 5.37 5.82 7.33
CA TYR A 84 4.57 6.46 6.29
C TYR A 84 4.68 5.71 4.95
N SER A 85 5.91 5.38 4.52
CA SER A 85 6.14 4.61 3.30
C SER A 85 5.42 3.26 3.32
N LEU A 86 5.50 2.52 4.42
CA LEU A 86 4.86 1.21 4.55
C LEU A 86 3.32 1.29 4.50
N TRP A 87 2.73 2.29 5.16
CA TRP A 87 1.28 2.50 5.11
C TRP A 87 0.82 3.00 3.75
N ALA A 88 1.61 3.84 3.09
CA ALA A 88 1.33 4.28 1.72
C ALA A 88 1.34 3.09 0.76
N GLU A 89 2.33 2.19 0.86
CA GLU A 89 2.40 0.97 0.05
C GLU A 89 1.15 0.10 0.24
N ILE A 90 0.72 -0.15 1.48
CA ILE A 90 -0.51 -0.91 1.78
C ILE A 90 -1.74 -0.26 1.13
N GLY A 91 -1.84 1.06 1.21
CA GLY A 91 -2.92 1.83 0.60
C GLY A 91 -2.92 1.71 -0.92
N HIS A 92 -1.76 1.89 -1.55
CA HIS A 92 -1.61 1.76 -2.99
C HIS A 92 -1.88 0.33 -3.49
N CYS A 93 -1.34 -0.69 -2.83
CA CYS A 93 -1.64 -2.09 -3.13
C CYS A 93 -3.14 -2.38 -3.10
N SER A 94 -3.84 -1.86 -2.08
CA SER A 94 -5.29 -2.05 -1.96
C SER A 94 -6.05 -1.35 -3.09
N THR A 95 -5.67 -0.12 -3.44
CA THR A 95 -6.31 0.65 -4.52
C THR A 95 -6.10 -0.01 -5.88
N VAL A 96 -4.86 -0.41 -6.19
CA VAL A 96 -4.54 -1.08 -7.46
C VAL A 96 -5.25 -2.42 -7.56
N TYR A 97 -5.23 -3.22 -6.49
CA TYR A 97 -5.90 -4.52 -6.44
C TYR A 97 -7.42 -4.41 -6.71
N GLU A 98 -8.11 -3.46 -6.07
CA GLU A 98 -9.54 -3.24 -6.30
C GLU A 98 -9.83 -2.72 -7.72
N SER A 99 -8.97 -1.86 -8.24
CA SER A 99 -9.11 -1.38 -9.62
C SER A 99 -8.92 -2.49 -10.66
N LEU A 100 -7.94 -3.39 -10.44
CA LEU A 100 -7.69 -4.54 -11.31
C LEU A 100 -8.88 -5.52 -11.38
N LYS A 101 -9.66 -5.66 -10.31
CA LYS A 101 -10.89 -6.49 -10.35
C LYS A 101 -11.85 -6.05 -11.44
N ASN A 102 -11.90 -4.74 -11.71
CA ASN A 102 -12.79 -4.12 -12.69
C ASN A 102 -12.08 -3.81 -14.03
N ALA A 103 -10.82 -4.27 -14.20
CA ALA A 103 -10.07 -4.05 -15.42
C ALA A 103 -10.76 -4.65 -16.64
N ILE A 104 -10.82 -3.90 -17.73
CA ILE A 104 -11.44 -4.28 -19.00
C ILE A 104 -10.38 -4.52 -20.09
N ASN A 105 -10.72 -5.31 -21.09
CA ASN A 105 -9.84 -5.64 -22.22
C ASN A 105 -8.47 -6.22 -21.81
N THR A 106 -8.39 -6.82 -20.62
CA THR A 106 -7.18 -7.40 -20.04
C THR A 106 -7.29 -8.91 -20.05
N SER A 107 -6.20 -9.62 -20.38
CA SER A 107 -6.15 -11.07 -20.26
C SER A 107 -6.22 -11.50 -18.79
N GLU A 108 -6.95 -12.58 -18.49
CA GLU A 108 -7.05 -13.11 -17.13
C GLU A 108 -5.66 -13.44 -16.54
N LYS A 109 -4.74 -13.92 -17.38
CA LYS A 109 -3.36 -14.18 -16.96
C LYS A 109 -2.66 -12.95 -16.42
N VAL A 110 -2.70 -11.83 -17.16
CA VAL A 110 -2.04 -10.58 -16.74
C VAL A 110 -2.76 -9.96 -15.55
N LYS A 111 -4.08 -10.00 -15.53
CA LYS A 111 -4.90 -9.52 -14.42
C LYS A 111 -4.55 -10.25 -13.13
N ASN A 112 -4.54 -11.59 -13.15
CA ASN A 112 -4.22 -12.41 -11.98
C ASN A 112 -2.77 -12.19 -11.52
N GLN A 113 -1.82 -12.15 -12.45
CA GLN A 113 -0.43 -11.83 -12.13
C GLN A 113 -0.32 -10.48 -11.42
N CYS A 114 -0.92 -9.42 -11.96
CA CYS A 114 -0.89 -8.08 -11.37
C CYS A 114 -1.56 -8.05 -9.98
N MET A 115 -2.66 -8.76 -9.81
CA MET A 115 -3.34 -8.88 -8.51
C MET A 115 -2.47 -9.63 -7.49
N GLY A 116 -1.79 -10.70 -7.91
CA GLY A 116 -0.84 -11.44 -7.08
C GLY A 116 0.33 -10.56 -6.63
N GLU A 117 0.89 -9.75 -7.52
CA GLU A 117 1.95 -8.79 -7.20
C GLU A 117 1.49 -7.74 -6.17
N CYS A 118 0.27 -7.21 -6.28
CA CYS A 118 -0.29 -6.31 -5.27
C CYS A 118 -0.37 -6.96 -3.87
N LEU A 119 -0.81 -8.21 -3.81
CA LEU A 119 -0.88 -8.95 -2.54
C LEU A 119 0.50 -9.24 -1.96
N ALA A 120 1.48 -9.58 -2.80
CA ALA A 120 2.86 -9.82 -2.37
C ALA A 120 3.51 -8.56 -1.78
N TRP A 121 3.36 -7.39 -2.43
CA TRP A 121 3.86 -6.12 -1.91
C TRP A 121 3.14 -5.69 -0.64
N LYS A 122 1.83 -5.89 -0.55
CA LYS A 122 1.05 -5.63 0.67
C LYS A 122 1.57 -6.48 1.85
N ALA A 123 1.78 -7.76 1.62
CA ALA A 123 2.33 -8.67 2.62
C ALA A 123 3.75 -8.28 3.05
N MET A 124 4.60 -7.87 2.10
CA MET A 124 5.94 -7.36 2.37
C MET A 124 5.92 -6.12 3.27
N ALA A 125 5.03 -5.15 2.98
CA ALA A 125 4.89 -3.95 3.80
C ALA A 125 4.45 -4.30 5.23
N TYR A 126 3.49 -5.19 5.42
CA TYR A 126 3.11 -5.69 6.73
C TYR A 126 4.23 -6.43 7.46
N PHE A 127 5.03 -7.20 6.73
CA PHE A 127 6.18 -7.90 7.31
C PHE A 127 7.21 -6.92 7.89
N TYR A 128 7.48 -5.80 7.24
CA TYR A 128 8.33 -4.76 7.80
C TYR A 128 7.66 -4.01 8.96
N LEU A 129 6.37 -3.72 8.88
CA LEU A 129 5.62 -3.06 9.95
C LEU A 129 5.66 -3.89 11.24
N VAL A 130 5.29 -5.17 11.18
CA VAL A 130 5.22 -6.03 12.36
C VAL A 130 6.59 -6.27 13.00
N ARG A 131 7.64 -6.37 12.18
CA ARG A 131 9.02 -6.54 12.68
C ARG A 131 9.57 -5.30 13.34
N THR A 132 9.17 -4.11 12.87
CA THR A 132 9.67 -2.83 13.40
C THR A 132 8.83 -2.33 14.57
N PHE A 133 7.51 -2.43 14.48
CA PHE A 133 6.57 -1.77 15.40
C PHE A 133 5.78 -2.75 16.29
N GLY A 134 5.89 -4.06 16.05
CA GLY A 134 5.12 -5.07 16.79
C GLY A 134 3.65 -5.09 16.36
N ASP A 135 2.75 -4.93 17.31
CA ASP A 135 1.31 -4.91 17.06
C ASP A 135 0.92 -3.71 16.20
N VAL A 136 0.29 -3.99 15.06
CA VAL A 136 -0.14 -2.98 14.09
C VAL A 136 -1.57 -3.26 13.62
N PRO A 137 -2.33 -2.24 13.19
CA PRO A 137 -3.65 -2.49 12.63
C PRO A 137 -3.58 -3.21 11.29
N ILE A 138 -4.57 -4.07 11.00
CA ILE A 138 -4.76 -4.69 9.69
C ILE A 138 -5.80 -3.88 8.93
N ILE A 139 -5.40 -3.34 7.77
CA ILE A 139 -6.26 -2.59 6.84
C ILE A 139 -6.56 -3.49 5.64
N HIS A 140 -7.74 -4.06 5.59
CA HIS A 140 -8.14 -4.97 4.51
C HIS A 140 -8.33 -4.26 3.17
N SER A 141 -8.95 -3.07 3.21
CA SER A 141 -9.17 -2.24 2.03
C SER A 141 -9.08 -0.76 2.44
N ASN A 142 -8.96 0.12 1.46
CA ASN A 142 -9.16 1.57 1.67
C ASN A 142 -10.65 1.80 1.87
N SER A 143 -11.15 1.38 3.04
CA SER A 143 -12.57 1.38 3.30
C SER A 143 -13.14 2.80 3.28
N GLU A 144 -14.40 2.91 2.88
CA GLU A 144 -15.14 4.16 2.87
C GLU A 144 -15.16 4.84 4.27
N SER A 145 -15.12 4.05 5.34
CA SER A 145 -15.02 4.55 6.72
C SER A 145 -13.69 5.26 6.98
N LEU A 146 -12.55 4.71 6.54
CA LEU A 146 -11.24 5.37 6.64
C LEU A 146 -11.19 6.63 5.77
N GLY A 147 -11.73 6.57 4.56
CA GLY A 147 -11.84 7.73 3.67
C GLY A 147 -12.71 8.86 4.23
N LYS A 148 -13.68 8.53 5.09
CA LYS A 148 -14.52 9.50 5.84
C LYS A 148 -13.90 9.96 7.16
N GLY A 149 -12.69 9.49 7.51
CA GLY A 149 -12.00 9.88 8.74
C GLY A 149 -12.45 9.13 9.99
N ASP A 150 -13.16 8.02 9.87
CA ASP A 150 -13.52 7.16 11.00
C ASP A 150 -12.32 6.27 11.40
N TYR A 151 -11.37 6.89 12.07
CA TYR A 151 -10.17 6.19 12.58
C TYR A 151 -10.43 5.45 13.90
N ASN A 152 -11.56 5.64 14.54
CA ASN A 152 -11.88 5.00 15.81
C ASN A 152 -12.18 3.50 15.68
N SER A 153 -12.50 3.05 14.48
CA SER A 153 -12.70 1.62 14.16
C SER A 153 -11.38 0.85 13.94
N VAL A 154 -10.25 1.56 13.87
CA VAL A 154 -8.93 0.96 13.59
C VAL A 154 -8.20 0.73 14.90
N SER A 155 -8.03 -0.52 15.30
CA SER A 155 -7.28 -0.94 16.47
C SER A 155 -6.04 -1.75 16.09
N LYS A 156 -5.05 -1.76 16.99
CA LYS A 156 -3.91 -2.66 16.85
C LYS A 156 -4.35 -4.10 16.98
N VAL A 157 -3.73 -4.96 16.20
CA VAL A 157 -3.89 -6.41 16.20
C VAL A 157 -2.59 -7.02 16.73
N GLU A 158 -2.68 -8.10 17.47
CA GLU A 158 -1.51 -8.80 17.97
C GLU A 158 -0.59 -9.25 16.84
N LYS A 159 0.73 -9.16 17.08
CA LYS A 159 1.73 -9.51 16.06
C LYS A 159 1.55 -10.91 15.49
N ALA A 160 1.06 -11.87 16.27
CA ALA A 160 0.80 -13.23 15.82
C ALA A 160 -0.25 -13.25 14.69
N ASP A 161 -1.36 -12.53 14.89
CA ASP A 161 -2.44 -12.42 13.91
C ASP A 161 -2.00 -11.63 12.66
N VAL A 162 -1.10 -10.65 12.84
CA VAL A 162 -0.49 -9.93 11.69
C VAL A 162 0.35 -10.89 10.85
N TYR A 163 1.14 -11.79 11.47
CA TYR A 163 1.88 -12.80 10.72
C TYR A 163 0.96 -13.80 10.01
N GLU A 164 -0.14 -14.22 10.65
CA GLU A 164 -1.14 -15.08 10.01
C GLU A 164 -1.77 -14.39 8.80
N TYR A 165 -2.14 -13.11 8.94
CA TYR A 165 -2.63 -12.30 7.82
C TYR A 165 -1.64 -12.20 6.66
N ILE A 166 -0.33 -12.04 6.95
CA ILE A 166 0.73 -12.03 5.94
C ILE A 166 0.76 -13.35 5.18
N ILE A 167 0.74 -14.48 5.91
CA ILE A 167 0.76 -15.83 5.31
C ILE A 167 -0.45 -16.04 4.41
N MET A 168 -1.66 -15.79 4.91
CA MET A 168 -2.90 -15.91 4.14
C MET A 168 -2.89 -15.02 2.88
N THR A 169 -2.31 -13.82 2.98
CA THR A 169 -2.22 -12.89 1.85
C THR A 169 -1.26 -13.41 0.79
N LEU A 170 -0.12 -14.01 1.19
CA LEU A 170 0.84 -14.63 0.27
C LEU A 170 0.29 -15.91 -0.37
N GLU A 171 -0.41 -16.75 0.39
CA GLU A 171 -1.08 -17.95 -0.14
C GLU A 171 -2.07 -17.54 -1.25
N LYS A 172 -2.88 -16.52 -0.99
CA LYS A 172 -3.79 -15.98 -1.99
C LYS A 172 -3.07 -15.40 -3.22
N ALA A 173 -1.91 -14.79 -3.02
CA ALA A 173 -1.09 -14.29 -4.14
C ALA A 173 -0.56 -15.42 -5.04
N ILE A 174 -0.29 -16.60 -4.47
CA ILE A 174 0.20 -17.78 -5.19
C ILE A 174 -0.93 -18.48 -5.97
N GLU A 175 -2.16 -18.39 -5.48
CA GLU A 175 -3.34 -18.99 -6.13
C GLU A 175 -3.80 -18.24 -7.39
N LEU A 176 -3.38 -16.99 -7.56
CA LEU A 176 -3.71 -16.14 -8.71
C LEU A 176 -2.77 -16.38 -9.89
#